data_eee04667664e4aab304cd256eb8616db
#
_entry.id   eee04667664e4aab304cd256eb8616db
#
_cell.length_a   1.000
_cell.length_b   1.000
_cell.length_c   1.000
_cell.angle_alpha   90.00
_cell.angle_beta   90.00
_cell.angle_gamma   90.00
#
_symmetry.space_group_name_H-M   'P 1'
#
loop_
_entity.id
_entity.type
_entity.pdbx_description
1 polymer ?
#
loop_
_entity_poly.entity_id
_entity_poly.type
_entity_poly.pdbx_seq_one_letter_code
_entity_poly.pdbx_strand_id
1 'polypeptide(L)'
;MSNYGSAQAALAALTQVAADAGLQNYTAFSESAARTEMAAGKKRAARMIFRGTPDYPLSFNDLTDAPPFLWAVGDLELLQRPKIALVGARNASSLGLRMTKLMAADLGAKGFVVVSGLARGIDTAAHTASLATGTVAVQAG
;
A
#
# COMPACT_ATOMS: atom_id res chain seq x y z
N MET A 1 1.15 -10.29 -18.46
CA MET A 1 1.13 -11.77 -18.43
C MET A 1 0.59 -12.39 -19.73
N SER A 2 -0.28 -11.70 -20.44
CA SER A 2 -0.90 -12.21 -21.68
C SER A 2 0.10 -12.64 -22.78
N ASN A 3 1.27 -12.01 -22.88
CA ASN A 3 2.24 -12.26 -23.95
C ASN A 3 3.16 -13.46 -23.70
N TYR A 4 3.27 -13.94 -22.47
CA TYR A 4 4.23 -14.99 -22.08
C TYR A 4 3.56 -16.24 -21.49
N GLY A 5 2.24 -16.25 -21.31
CA GLY A 5 1.47 -17.37 -20.77
C GLY A 5 1.68 -17.66 -19.28
N SER A 6 2.89 -17.43 -18.74
CA SER A 6 3.17 -17.59 -17.31
C SER A 6 4.17 -16.56 -16.78
N ALA A 7 4.16 -16.32 -15.46
CA ALA A 7 5.14 -15.46 -14.81
C ALA A 7 6.58 -15.98 -14.93
N GLN A 8 6.78 -17.29 -14.91
CA GLN A 8 8.10 -17.90 -15.09
C GLN A 8 8.64 -17.67 -16.50
N ALA A 9 7.81 -17.84 -17.53
CA ALA A 9 8.20 -17.56 -18.91
C ALA A 9 8.49 -16.06 -19.10
N ALA A 10 7.69 -15.18 -18.48
CA ALA A 10 7.95 -13.74 -18.50
C ALA A 10 9.29 -13.39 -17.83
N LEU A 11 9.59 -13.97 -16.66
CA LEU A 11 10.88 -13.76 -15.97
C LEU A 11 12.09 -14.23 -16.80
N ALA A 12 11.98 -15.39 -17.46
CA ALA A 12 13.03 -15.90 -18.34
C ALA A 12 13.27 -14.98 -19.54
N ALA A 13 12.23 -14.35 -20.07
CA ALA A 13 12.34 -13.43 -21.21
C ALA A 13 12.84 -12.03 -20.82
N LEU A 14 12.82 -11.64 -19.55
CA LEU A 14 13.08 -10.26 -19.11
C LEU A 14 14.45 -9.73 -19.53
N THR A 15 15.50 -10.55 -19.48
CA THR A 15 16.86 -10.14 -19.87
C THR A 15 16.91 -9.77 -21.34
N GLN A 16 16.25 -10.55 -22.21
CA GLN A 16 16.18 -10.26 -23.63
C GLN A 16 15.32 -9.03 -23.91
N VAL A 17 14.14 -8.93 -23.29
CA VAL A 17 13.24 -7.78 -23.42
C VAL A 17 13.93 -6.47 -22.99
N ALA A 18 14.69 -6.53 -21.91
CA ALA A 18 15.47 -5.37 -21.45
C ALA A 18 16.56 -4.97 -22.44
N ALA A 19 17.27 -5.96 -23.00
CA ALA A 19 18.29 -5.71 -24.04
C ALA A 19 17.68 -5.09 -25.30
N ASP A 20 16.54 -5.59 -25.75
CA ASP A 20 15.80 -5.09 -26.91
C ASP A 20 15.27 -3.65 -26.66
N ALA A 21 14.99 -3.30 -25.40
CA ALA A 21 14.63 -1.95 -24.97
C ALA A 21 15.85 -1.02 -24.73
N GLY A 22 17.07 -1.47 -25.01
CA GLY A 22 18.30 -0.70 -24.85
C GLY A 22 18.87 -0.65 -23.44
N LEU A 23 18.31 -1.41 -22.49
CA LEU A 23 18.80 -1.52 -21.11
C LEU A 23 19.92 -2.56 -21.06
N GLN A 24 21.17 -2.09 -21.14
CA GLN A 24 22.34 -2.97 -20.98
C GLN A 24 22.52 -3.35 -19.51
N ASN A 25 22.95 -4.60 -19.26
CA ASN A 25 23.23 -5.14 -17.92
C ASN A 25 22.00 -5.26 -16.99
N TYR A 26 20.79 -5.38 -17.53
CA TYR A 26 19.62 -5.68 -16.72
C TYR A 26 19.73 -7.09 -16.12
N THR A 27 19.56 -7.16 -14.81
CA THR A 27 19.48 -8.44 -14.08
C THR A 27 18.13 -8.52 -13.39
N ALA A 28 17.38 -9.57 -13.68
CA ALA A 28 16.11 -9.81 -13.00
C ALA A 28 16.34 -10.04 -11.49
N PHE A 29 15.36 -9.63 -10.69
CA PHE A 29 15.40 -9.83 -9.24
C PHE A 29 15.56 -11.32 -8.92
N SER A 30 16.53 -11.68 -8.10
CA SER A 30 16.88 -13.08 -7.87
C SER A 30 15.83 -13.80 -7.03
N GLU A 31 15.61 -15.08 -7.29
CA GLU A 31 14.69 -15.91 -6.52
C GLU A 31 15.08 -15.97 -5.03
N SER A 32 16.39 -16.02 -4.72
CA SER A 32 16.86 -16.03 -3.35
C SER A 32 16.53 -14.73 -2.60
N ALA A 33 16.66 -13.58 -3.26
CA ALA A 33 16.26 -12.29 -2.68
C ALA A 33 14.75 -12.22 -2.47
N ALA A 34 13.94 -12.67 -3.44
CA ALA A 34 12.49 -12.72 -3.30
C ALA A 34 12.07 -13.61 -2.13
N ARG A 35 12.67 -14.79 -1.98
CA ARG A 35 12.40 -15.69 -0.84
C ARG A 35 12.79 -15.05 0.50
N THR A 36 13.88 -14.30 0.55
CA THR A 36 14.32 -13.58 1.76
C THR A 36 13.31 -12.50 2.13
N GLU A 37 12.84 -11.72 1.17
CA GLU A 37 11.80 -10.70 1.39
C GLU A 37 10.49 -11.32 1.88
N MET A 38 10.03 -12.40 1.23
CA MET A 38 8.83 -13.11 1.66
C MET A 38 8.96 -13.66 3.08
N ALA A 39 10.13 -14.20 3.45
CA ALA A 39 10.38 -14.68 4.81
C ALA A 39 10.38 -13.52 5.83
N ALA A 40 10.92 -12.36 5.47
CA ALA A 40 10.89 -11.16 6.31
C ALA A 40 9.46 -10.64 6.51
N GLY A 41 8.64 -10.63 5.46
CA GLY A 41 7.22 -10.30 5.55
C GLY A 41 6.47 -11.25 6.50
N LYS A 42 6.68 -12.56 6.32
CA LYS A 42 6.06 -13.58 7.19
C LYS A 42 6.43 -13.42 8.66
N LYS A 43 7.69 -13.09 8.99
CA LYS A 43 8.13 -12.81 10.36
C LYS A 43 7.41 -11.63 11.00
N ARG A 44 6.92 -10.68 10.21
CA ARG A 44 6.13 -9.52 10.65
C ARG A 44 4.63 -9.74 10.59
N ALA A 45 4.18 -10.97 10.38
CA ALA A 45 2.78 -11.32 10.13
C ALA A 45 2.17 -10.54 8.95
N ALA A 46 3.01 -10.08 8.02
CA ALA A 46 2.54 -9.42 6.82
C ALA A 46 2.01 -10.43 5.80
N ARG A 47 0.90 -10.09 5.17
CA ARG A 47 0.31 -10.83 4.05
C ARG A 47 0.61 -10.12 2.74
N MET A 48 0.95 -10.88 1.73
CA MET A 48 1.08 -10.36 0.36
C MET A 48 -0.27 -10.46 -0.33
N ILE A 49 -0.77 -9.32 -0.78
CA ILE A 49 -2.07 -9.20 -1.46
C ILE A 49 -1.80 -8.89 -2.92
N PHE A 50 -2.32 -9.69 -3.82
CA PHE A 50 -2.09 -9.55 -5.25
C PHE A 50 -3.27 -8.87 -5.95
N ARG A 51 -2.98 -8.08 -6.97
CA ARG A 51 -4.00 -7.52 -7.87
C ARG A 51 -4.84 -8.63 -8.47
N GLY A 52 -6.18 -8.49 -8.39
CA GLY A 52 -7.13 -9.48 -8.86
C GLY A 52 -7.53 -10.54 -7.82
N THR A 53 -7.04 -10.45 -6.57
CA THR A 53 -7.54 -11.27 -5.46
C THR A 53 -8.62 -10.51 -4.67
N PRO A 54 -9.50 -11.21 -3.93
CA PRO A 54 -10.58 -10.58 -3.16
C PRO A 54 -10.11 -9.56 -2.11
N ASP A 55 -8.93 -9.77 -1.53
CA ASP A 55 -8.36 -8.89 -0.51
C ASP A 55 -7.76 -7.59 -1.10
N TYR A 56 -7.56 -7.53 -2.42
CA TYR A 56 -6.98 -6.35 -3.06
C TYR A 56 -7.99 -5.20 -3.11
N PRO A 57 -7.59 -3.94 -2.74
CA PRO A 57 -8.51 -2.83 -2.69
C PRO A 57 -9.16 -2.54 -4.05
N LEU A 58 -10.48 -2.61 -4.13
CA LEU A 58 -11.23 -2.38 -5.38
C LEU A 58 -10.95 -1.01 -5.97
N SER A 59 -10.76 0.02 -5.11
CA SER A 59 -10.43 1.39 -5.54
C SER A 59 -9.12 1.50 -6.34
N PHE A 60 -8.24 0.51 -6.28
CA PHE A 60 -7.00 0.51 -7.05
C PHE A 60 -7.21 0.03 -8.49
N ASN A 61 -8.35 -0.59 -8.80
CA ASN A 61 -8.64 -1.01 -10.18
C ASN A 61 -8.80 0.18 -11.15
N ASP A 62 -9.14 1.35 -10.62
CA ASP A 62 -9.28 2.59 -11.40
C ASP A 62 -7.93 3.26 -11.70
N LEU A 63 -6.83 2.77 -11.10
CA LEU A 63 -5.48 3.28 -11.32
C LEU A 63 -4.79 2.51 -12.44
N THR A 64 -4.23 3.24 -13.41
CA THR A 64 -3.46 2.64 -14.52
C THR A 64 -2.15 2.01 -14.05
N ASP A 65 -1.55 2.56 -13.01
CA ASP A 65 -0.28 2.18 -12.39
C ASP A 65 -0.45 1.49 -11.03
N ALA A 66 -1.62 0.90 -10.78
CA ALA A 66 -1.87 0.16 -9.54
C ALA A 66 -0.78 -0.89 -9.29
N PRO A 67 -0.22 -0.95 -8.07
CA PRO A 67 0.83 -1.89 -7.74
C PRO A 67 0.36 -3.34 -7.94
N PRO A 68 1.20 -4.23 -8.50
CA PRO A 68 0.81 -5.62 -8.75
C PRO A 68 0.57 -6.42 -7.47
N PHE A 69 1.17 -6.00 -6.36
CA PHE A 69 0.95 -6.56 -5.03
C PHE A 69 1.21 -5.53 -3.94
N LEU A 70 0.70 -5.80 -2.75
CA LEU A 70 0.88 -5.01 -1.54
C LEU A 70 1.31 -5.93 -0.39
N TRP A 71 2.18 -5.45 0.48
CA TRP A 71 2.36 -6.01 1.80
C TRP A 71 1.37 -5.36 2.78
N ALA A 72 0.64 -6.17 3.53
CA ALA A 72 -0.34 -5.67 4.49
C ALA A 72 -0.22 -6.37 5.85
N VAL A 73 -0.38 -5.59 6.91
CA VAL A 73 -0.43 -6.04 8.30
C VAL A 73 -1.68 -5.49 8.94
N GLY A 74 -2.41 -6.30 9.68
CA GLY A 74 -3.62 -5.88 10.39
C GLY A 74 -4.90 -6.38 9.73
N ASP A 75 -5.98 -5.65 9.96
CA ASP A 75 -7.32 -5.99 9.48
C ASP A 75 -7.52 -5.54 8.03
N LEU A 76 -7.60 -6.49 7.11
CA LEU A 76 -7.77 -6.23 5.68
C LEU A 76 -9.20 -5.85 5.30
N GLU A 77 -10.20 -6.07 6.15
CA GLU A 77 -11.57 -5.64 5.88
C GLU A 77 -11.66 -4.12 5.78
N LEU A 78 -10.78 -3.39 6.48
CA LEU A 78 -10.68 -1.94 6.37
C LEU A 78 -10.36 -1.47 4.94
N LEU A 79 -9.68 -2.29 4.14
CA LEU A 79 -9.35 -1.98 2.76
C LEU A 79 -10.57 -2.03 1.83
N GLN A 80 -11.66 -2.65 2.24
CA GLN A 80 -12.91 -2.77 1.46
C GLN A 80 -13.93 -1.68 1.81
N ARG A 81 -13.77 -1.00 2.96
CA ARG A 81 -14.65 0.08 3.40
C ARG A 81 -14.39 1.39 2.65
N PRO A 82 -15.37 2.31 2.60
CA PRO A 82 -15.15 3.68 2.08
C PRO A 82 -13.97 4.35 2.82
N LYS A 83 -13.09 5.00 2.06
CA LYS A 83 -11.85 5.57 2.61
C LYS A 83 -11.70 7.04 2.26
N ILE A 84 -11.13 7.81 3.18
CA ILE A 84 -10.74 9.21 2.96
C ILE A 84 -9.30 9.41 3.43
N ALA A 85 -8.48 9.98 2.58
CA ALA A 85 -7.11 10.33 2.93
C ALA A 85 -7.07 11.66 3.70
N LEU A 86 -6.40 11.68 4.85
CA LEU A 86 -6.07 12.88 5.60
C LEU A 86 -4.54 13.00 5.66
N VAL A 87 -4.00 13.97 4.96
CA VAL A 87 -2.55 14.21 4.87
C VAL A 87 -2.25 15.69 5.10
N GLY A 88 -1.06 16.00 5.60
CA GLY A 88 -0.71 17.39 5.80
C GLY A 88 0.68 17.61 6.39
N ALA A 89 0.89 18.79 6.94
CA ALA A 89 2.18 19.26 7.42
C ALA A 89 2.72 18.39 8.57
N ARG A 90 4.02 18.07 8.49
CA ARG A 90 4.75 17.40 9.59
C ARG A 90 4.92 18.30 10.81
N ASN A 91 5.02 19.61 10.61
CA ASN A 91 5.05 20.64 11.64
C ASN A 91 3.73 21.43 11.57
N ALA A 92 2.64 20.82 12.00
CA ALA A 92 1.33 21.42 11.97
C ALA A 92 1.11 22.35 13.17
N SER A 93 0.34 23.42 12.95
CA SER A 93 -0.11 24.30 14.03
C SER A 93 -1.05 23.57 15.00
N SER A 94 -1.19 24.08 16.22
CA SER A 94 -2.15 23.54 17.20
C SER A 94 -3.59 23.53 16.66
N LEU A 95 -3.96 24.54 15.87
CA LEU A 95 -5.26 24.58 15.20
C LEU A 95 -5.38 23.46 14.18
N GLY A 96 -4.36 23.25 13.32
CA GLY A 96 -4.35 22.18 12.33
C GLY A 96 -4.50 20.80 12.96
N LEU A 97 -3.74 20.53 14.04
CA LEU A 97 -3.84 19.25 14.78
C LEU A 97 -5.24 19.04 15.38
N ARG A 98 -5.83 20.09 15.96
CA ARG A 98 -7.19 20.03 16.53
C ARG A 98 -8.24 19.76 15.46
N MET A 99 -8.18 20.49 14.34
CA MET A 99 -9.09 20.30 13.20
C MET A 99 -8.98 18.91 12.63
N THR A 100 -7.78 18.38 12.44
CA THR A 100 -7.55 17.02 11.93
C THR A 100 -8.17 15.97 12.85
N LYS A 101 -7.99 16.11 14.17
CA LYS A 101 -8.60 15.16 15.13
C LYS A 101 -10.13 15.17 15.06
N LEU A 102 -10.74 16.35 14.99
CA LEU A 102 -12.19 16.47 14.86
C LEU A 102 -12.69 15.85 13.55
N MET A 103 -12.06 16.16 12.42
CA MET A 103 -12.42 15.62 11.12
C MET A 103 -12.24 14.10 11.08
N ALA A 104 -11.13 13.56 11.56
CA ALA A 104 -10.88 12.13 11.56
C ALA A 104 -11.87 11.37 12.42
N ALA A 105 -12.22 11.89 13.61
CA ALA A 105 -13.22 11.29 14.48
C ALA A 105 -14.62 11.32 13.83
N ASP A 106 -15.03 12.45 13.24
CA ASP A 106 -16.34 12.61 12.59
C ASP A 106 -16.47 11.70 11.36
N LEU A 107 -15.43 11.63 10.53
CA LEU A 107 -15.37 10.71 9.38
C LEU A 107 -15.47 9.25 9.83
N GLY A 108 -14.72 8.88 10.85
CA GLY A 108 -14.76 7.54 11.42
C GLY A 108 -16.15 7.18 11.97
N ALA A 109 -16.82 8.11 12.68
CA ALA A 109 -18.19 7.93 13.17
C ALA A 109 -19.21 7.75 12.04
N LYS A 110 -18.94 8.31 10.85
CA LYS A 110 -19.74 8.14 9.63
C LYS A 110 -19.40 6.88 8.83
N GLY A 111 -18.52 6.03 9.33
CA GLY A 111 -18.16 4.76 8.72
C GLY A 111 -17.00 4.80 7.73
N PHE A 112 -16.36 5.94 7.55
CA PHE A 112 -15.17 6.03 6.71
C PHE A 112 -13.92 5.53 7.42
N VAL A 113 -13.05 4.87 6.68
CA VAL A 113 -11.69 4.55 7.13
C VAL A 113 -10.78 5.72 6.78
N VAL A 114 -10.04 6.20 7.76
CA VAL A 114 -9.04 7.26 7.56
C VAL A 114 -7.75 6.66 7.05
N VAL A 115 -7.25 7.15 5.91
CA VAL A 115 -5.97 6.74 5.32
C VAL A 115 -4.95 7.84 5.49
N SER A 116 -3.74 7.50 5.94
CA SER A 116 -2.62 8.46 6.07
C SER A 116 -1.25 7.77 6.00
N GLY A 117 -0.15 8.51 6.12
CA GLY A 117 1.21 8.02 5.86
C GLY A 117 2.08 7.78 7.11
N LEU A 118 1.53 7.78 8.32
CA LEU A 118 2.26 7.64 9.60
C LEU A 118 3.34 8.71 9.86
N ALA A 119 3.32 9.83 9.15
CA ALA A 119 4.22 10.92 9.43
C ALA A 119 3.86 11.62 10.75
N ARG A 120 4.81 12.36 11.34
CA ARG A 120 4.51 13.27 12.45
C ARG A 120 3.55 14.36 11.99
N GLY A 121 2.85 15.00 12.93
CA GLY A 121 1.95 16.12 12.65
C GLY A 121 0.53 15.66 12.26
N ILE A 122 0.04 16.09 11.12
CA ILE A 122 -1.34 15.82 10.67
C ILE A 122 -1.62 14.33 10.58
N ASP A 123 -0.73 13.54 10.00
CA ASP A 123 -0.92 12.10 9.82
C ASP A 123 -1.08 11.39 11.19
N THR A 124 -0.19 11.70 12.14
CA THR A 124 -0.29 11.16 13.51
C THR A 124 -1.61 11.55 14.17
N ALA A 125 -2.04 12.81 14.01
CA ALA A 125 -3.30 13.29 14.59
C ALA A 125 -4.51 12.58 13.97
N ALA A 126 -4.50 12.36 12.66
CA ALA A 126 -5.53 11.64 11.92
C ALA A 126 -5.64 10.18 12.38
N HIS A 127 -4.52 9.46 12.40
CA HIS A 127 -4.49 8.08 12.87
C HIS A 127 -4.96 7.94 14.31
N THR A 128 -4.43 8.77 15.22
CA THR A 128 -4.79 8.69 16.65
C THR A 128 -6.29 8.87 16.88
N ALA A 129 -6.92 9.79 16.13
CA ALA A 129 -8.34 10.09 16.30
C ALA A 129 -9.28 9.05 15.65
N SER A 130 -8.76 8.21 14.74
CA SER A 130 -9.55 7.20 14.02
C SER A 130 -9.20 5.74 14.39
N LEU A 131 -8.34 5.51 15.40
CA LEU A 131 -7.96 4.16 15.84
C LEU A 131 -9.17 3.28 16.17
N ALA A 132 -10.17 3.82 16.87
CA ALA A 132 -11.33 3.06 17.29
C ALA A 132 -12.33 2.74 16.16
N THR A 133 -12.31 3.51 15.07
CA THR A 133 -13.27 3.40 13.97
C THR A 133 -12.68 2.74 12.71
N GLY A 134 -11.38 2.73 12.61
CA GLY A 134 -10.59 2.16 11.51
C GLY A 134 -9.69 3.18 10.84
N THR A 135 -8.43 2.83 10.72
CA THR A 135 -7.43 3.65 10.02
C THR A 135 -6.44 2.74 9.29
N VAL A 136 -5.97 3.21 8.14
CA VAL A 136 -4.99 2.50 7.29
C VAL A 136 -3.77 3.40 7.08
N ALA A 137 -2.61 2.87 7.39
CA ALA A 137 -1.34 3.52 7.09
C ALA A 137 -0.77 3.00 5.77
N VAL A 138 -0.36 3.91 4.90
CA VAL A 138 0.32 3.58 3.64
C VAL A 138 1.74 4.10 3.68
N GLN A 139 2.70 3.20 3.49
CA GLN A 139 4.11 3.53 3.48
C GLN A 139 4.79 2.94 2.24
N ALA A 140 5.78 3.64 1.72
CA ALA A 140 6.75 3.05 0.81
C ALA A 140 7.67 2.12 1.62
N GLY A 141 7.92 0.92 1.08
CA GLY A 141 8.79 -0.08 1.70
C GLY A 141 10.28 0.31 1.64
#